data_65c3b602a36d4ee32c789082a8eccb54
#
_entry.id   65c3b602a36d4ee32c789082a8eccb54
#
_cell.length_a   1.000
_cell.length_b   1.000
_cell.length_c   1.000
_cell.angle_alpha   90.00
_cell.angle_beta   90.00
_cell.angle_gamma   90.00
#
_symmetry.space_group_name_H-M   'P 1'
#
loop_
_entity.id
_entity.type
_entity.pdbx_description
1 polymer ?
#
loop_
_entity_poly.entity_id
_entity_poly.type
_entity_poly.pdbx_seq_one_letter_code
_entity_poly.pdbx_strand_id
1 'polypeptide(L)'
;AHSSYVVVDPKGGVLGQVGAFLQRRGYQIKVFNSIDFSKSMHYNPLSYIRNEADILKFVNALITNTKGEGKEGDPFWTKAETLLYCALIAYIIFEGPAEDRNMNTLVDMISGMEVKEDDENYKNAVDYMFDGLAKRKPDCFAVKQYRKFKLSSGKTAKSILISCGARLAPFDIPQLREIMSYDELELD
;
A
#
# COMPACT_ATOMS: atom_id res chain seq x y z
N ALA A 1 -6.17 -35.22 -5.52
CA ALA A 1 -5.61 -34.16 -4.68
C ALA A 1 -6.24 -32.85 -5.13
N HIS A 2 -6.83 -32.14 -4.19
CA HIS A 2 -7.40 -30.81 -4.44
C HIS A 2 -6.36 -29.81 -3.98
N SER A 3 -5.68 -29.17 -4.94
CA SER A 3 -4.70 -28.14 -4.66
C SER A 3 -5.17 -26.82 -5.27
N SER A 4 -4.89 -25.70 -4.61
CA SER A 4 -5.05 -24.39 -5.20
C SER A 4 -3.86 -24.09 -6.13
N TYR A 5 -4.13 -23.33 -7.19
CA TYR A 5 -3.12 -22.97 -8.18
C TYR A 5 -3.14 -21.47 -8.41
N VAL A 6 -1.96 -20.88 -8.54
CA VAL A 6 -1.77 -19.52 -9.05
C VAL A 6 -1.17 -19.66 -10.45
N VAL A 7 -1.85 -19.07 -11.45
CA VAL A 7 -1.44 -19.18 -12.85
C VAL A 7 -1.23 -17.76 -13.40
N VAL A 8 -0.04 -17.51 -13.95
CA VAL A 8 0.24 -16.29 -14.72
C VAL A 8 -0.11 -16.57 -16.17
N ASP A 9 -1.12 -15.85 -16.69
CA ASP A 9 -1.66 -16.05 -18.05
C ASP A 9 -1.65 -14.73 -18.84
N PRO A 10 -0.50 -14.29 -19.38
CA PRO A 10 -0.34 -12.97 -20.00
C PRO A 10 -1.22 -12.72 -21.24
N LYS A 11 -1.75 -13.79 -21.83
CA LYS A 11 -2.58 -13.71 -23.04
C LYS A 11 -4.02 -14.17 -22.84
N GLY A 12 -4.40 -14.59 -21.64
CA GLY A 12 -5.72 -15.15 -21.34
C GLY A 12 -6.00 -16.51 -21.96
N GLY A 13 -4.98 -17.15 -22.54
CA GLY A 13 -5.13 -18.41 -23.28
C GLY A 13 -5.42 -19.60 -22.37
N VAL A 14 -4.78 -19.65 -21.21
CA VAL A 14 -4.97 -20.74 -20.26
C VAL A 14 -6.40 -20.70 -19.69
N LEU A 15 -6.85 -19.52 -19.28
CA LEU A 15 -8.22 -19.35 -18.77
C LEU A 15 -9.26 -19.75 -19.82
N GLY A 16 -9.07 -19.32 -21.06
CA GLY A 16 -9.99 -19.67 -22.15
C GLY A 16 -10.05 -21.19 -22.47
N GLN A 17 -8.92 -21.89 -22.37
CA GLN A 17 -8.83 -23.30 -22.71
C GLN A 17 -9.32 -24.22 -21.58
N VAL A 18 -8.96 -23.94 -20.33
CA VAL A 18 -9.20 -24.87 -19.22
C VAL A 18 -10.16 -24.33 -18.16
N GLY A 19 -10.51 -23.06 -18.17
CA GLY A 19 -11.34 -22.43 -17.13
C GLY A 19 -12.66 -23.16 -16.92
N ALA A 20 -13.44 -23.38 -17.98
CA ALA A 20 -14.71 -24.09 -17.90
C ALA A 20 -14.57 -25.56 -17.43
N PHE A 21 -13.45 -26.21 -17.75
CA PHE A 21 -13.15 -27.54 -17.26
C PHE A 21 -12.88 -27.55 -15.75
N LEU A 22 -12.08 -26.60 -15.27
CA LEU A 22 -11.76 -26.47 -13.84
C LEU A 22 -13.02 -26.15 -13.01
N GLN A 23 -13.86 -25.22 -13.49
CA GLN A 23 -15.14 -24.92 -12.82
C GLN A 23 -16.03 -26.16 -12.70
N ARG A 24 -16.14 -26.97 -13.77
CA ARG A 24 -16.91 -28.23 -13.72
C ARG A 24 -16.31 -29.26 -12.74
N ARG A 25 -15.04 -29.13 -12.41
CA ARG A 25 -14.34 -29.95 -11.40
C ARG A 25 -14.42 -29.38 -9.99
N GLY A 26 -15.22 -28.29 -9.78
CA GLY A 26 -15.43 -27.69 -8.49
C GLY A 26 -14.40 -26.63 -8.08
N TYR A 27 -13.52 -26.23 -8.99
CA TYR A 27 -12.59 -25.12 -8.72
C TYR A 27 -13.30 -23.78 -8.81
N GLN A 28 -13.10 -22.93 -7.83
CA GLN A 28 -13.43 -21.53 -7.90
C GLN A 28 -12.32 -20.80 -8.66
N ILE A 29 -12.67 -20.10 -9.72
CA ILE A 29 -11.71 -19.33 -10.51
C ILE A 29 -11.82 -17.87 -10.11
N LYS A 30 -10.71 -17.30 -9.68
CA LYS A 30 -10.56 -15.89 -9.35
C LYS A 30 -9.57 -15.28 -10.34
N VAL A 31 -9.90 -14.08 -10.87
CA VAL A 31 -9.12 -13.46 -11.94
C VAL A 31 -8.73 -12.04 -11.55
N PHE A 32 -7.43 -11.79 -11.45
CA PHE A 32 -6.90 -10.44 -11.41
C PHE A 32 -6.36 -10.07 -12.81
N ASN A 33 -7.02 -9.12 -13.47
CA ASN A 33 -6.69 -8.72 -14.82
C ASN A 33 -6.04 -7.33 -14.81
N SER A 34 -4.71 -7.29 -14.97
CA SER A 34 -3.94 -6.05 -15.01
C SER A 34 -3.89 -5.39 -16.39
N ILE A 35 -4.47 -6.02 -17.43
CA ILE A 35 -4.52 -5.48 -18.80
C ILE A 35 -5.85 -4.77 -19.04
N ASP A 36 -6.96 -5.37 -18.59
CA ASP A 36 -8.31 -4.83 -18.69
C ASP A 36 -8.96 -4.84 -17.30
N PHE A 37 -8.81 -3.76 -16.58
CA PHE A 37 -9.32 -3.62 -15.22
C PHE A 37 -10.84 -3.81 -15.12
N SER A 38 -11.59 -3.53 -16.19
CA SER A 38 -13.05 -3.75 -16.20
C SER A 38 -13.45 -5.22 -16.10
N LYS A 39 -12.51 -6.14 -16.33
CA LYS A 39 -12.66 -7.60 -16.24
C LYS A 39 -11.90 -8.20 -15.06
N SER A 40 -11.42 -7.37 -14.16
CA SER A 40 -10.69 -7.82 -12.98
C SER A 40 -11.62 -7.95 -11.79
N MET A 41 -11.36 -8.93 -10.95
CA MET A 41 -11.85 -8.94 -9.57
C MET A 41 -11.08 -7.92 -8.75
N HIS A 42 -11.70 -7.41 -7.69
CA HIS A 42 -11.07 -6.49 -6.77
C HIS A 42 -10.00 -7.21 -5.94
N TYR A 43 -8.92 -6.50 -5.72
CA TYR A 43 -7.78 -6.99 -4.94
C TYR A 43 -7.26 -5.89 -4.02
N ASN A 44 -7.43 -6.06 -2.74
CA ASN A 44 -6.88 -5.17 -1.74
C ASN A 44 -5.70 -5.84 -1.02
N PRO A 45 -4.45 -5.48 -1.35
CA PRO A 45 -3.27 -6.12 -0.74
C PRO A 45 -3.19 -5.88 0.77
N LEU A 46 -3.82 -4.82 1.30
CA LEU A 46 -3.82 -4.54 2.74
C LEU A 46 -4.71 -5.52 3.52
N SER A 47 -5.64 -6.21 2.87
CA SER A 47 -6.49 -7.23 3.50
C SER A 47 -5.70 -8.43 4.04
N TYR A 48 -4.47 -8.65 3.54
CA TYR A 48 -3.60 -9.77 3.92
C TYR A 48 -2.56 -9.41 4.98
N ILE A 49 -2.59 -8.17 5.49
CA ILE A 49 -1.69 -7.71 6.55
C ILE A 49 -2.31 -8.03 7.91
N ARG A 50 -1.62 -8.87 8.70
CA ARG A 50 -2.10 -9.32 10.00
C ARG A 50 -1.29 -8.77 11.18
N ASN A 51 -0.04 -8.40 10.93
CA ASN A 51 0.90 -7.94 11.95
C ASN A 51 1.95 -7.01 11.34
N GLU A 52 2.80 -6.45 12.20
CA GLU A 52 3.84 -5.50 11.79
C GLU A 52 4.89 -6.10 10.85
N ALA A 53 5.16 -7.40 10.97
CA ALA A 53 6.10 -8.07 10.06
C ALA A 53 5.55 -8.14 8.64
N ASP A 54 4.24 -8.29 8.47
CA ASP A 54 3.60 -8.27 7.16
C ASP A 54 3.60 -6.86 6.56
N ILE A 55 3.45 -5.81 7.39
CA ILE A 55 3.64 -4.42 6.93
C ILE A 55 5.04 -4.24 6.35
N LEU A 56 6.07 -4.69 7.05
CA LEU A 56 7.46 -4.58 6.56
C LEU A 56 7.67 -5.32 5.24
N LYS A 57 7.10 -6.53 5.09
CA LYS A 57 7.17 -7.30 3.84
C LYS A 57 6.46 -6.57 2.70
N PHE A 58 5.25 -6.06 2.95
CA PHE A 58 4.47 -5.32 1.96
C PHE A 58 5.19 -4.05 1.52
N VAL A 59 5.67 -3.24 2.46
CA VAL A 59 6.41 -2.00 2.15
C VAL A 59 7.68 -2.30 1.37
N ASN A 60 8.41 -3.35 1.72
CA ASN A 60 9.59 -3.76 0.97
C ASN A 60 9.23 -4.17 -0.47
N ALA A 61 8.16 -4.93 -0.65
CA ALA A 61 7.66 -5.31 -1.98
C ALA A 61 7.22 -4.07 -2.78
N LEU A 62 6.48 -3.15 -2.18
CA LEU A 62 6.05 -1.90 -2.80
C LEU A 62 7.25 -1.10 -3.29
N ILE A 63 8.23 -0.84 -2.42
CA ILE A 63 9.43 -0.06 -2.76
C ILE A 63 10.25 -0.76 -3.84
N THR A 64 10.44 -2.07 -3.73
CA THR A 64 11.24 -2.84 -4.69
C THR A 64 10.61 -2.84 -6.08
N ASN A 65 9.30 -3.02 -6.16
CA ASN A 65 8.59 -3.11 -7.44
C ASN A 65 8.26 -1.75 -8.08
N THR A 66 8.44 -0.66 -7.33
CA THR A 66 8.25 0.71 -7.84
C THR A 66 9.58 1.46 -8.03
N LYS A 67 10.71 0.78 -7.95
CA LYS A 67 12.00 1.36 -8.33
C LYS A 67 11.98 1.68 -9.82
N GLY A 68 12.32 2.93 -10.18
CA GLY A 68 12.54 3.30 -11.58
C GLY A 68 13.79 2.59 -12.15
N GLU A 69 13.90 2.56 -13.47
CA GLU A 69 15.12 2.10 -14.16
C GLU A 69 16.25 3.11 -13.90
N GLY A 70 17.16 2.81 -12.98
CA GLY A 70 18.28 3.68 -12.63
C GLY A 70 19.24 3.04 -11.64
N LYS A 71 20.39 3.70 -11.42
CA LYS A 71 21.34 3.31 -10.38
C LYS A 71 20.67 3.40 -9.01
N GLU A 72 21.02 2.48 -8.12
CA GLU A 72 20.59 2.56 -6.72
C GLU A 72 20.97 3.93 -6.13
N GLY A 73 19.94 4.68 -5.72
CA GLY A 73 20.12 5.93 -5.02
C GLY A 73 20.65 5.70 -3.59
N ASP A 74 20.92 6.78 -2.88
CA ASP A 74 21.34 6.71 -1.48
C ASP A 74 20.30 5.91 -0.66
N PRO A 75 20.73 4.85 0.05
CA PRO A 75 19.86 4.03 0.91
C PRO A 75 19.07 4.83 1.96
N PHE A 76 19.51 6.04 2.27
CA PHE A 76 18.80 6.95 3.18
C PHE A 76 17.35 7.18 2.74
N TRP A 77 17.13 7.49 1.45
CA TRP A 77 15.80 7.78 0.92
C TRP A 77 14.85 6.60 1.08
N THR A 78 15.30 5.42 0.67
CA THR A 78 14.53 4.18 0.80
C THR A 78 14.16 3.88 2.26
N LYS A 79 15.10 4.09 3.20
CA LYS A 79 14.84 3.89 4.63
C LYS A 79 13.82 4.91 5.16
N ALA A 80 13.92 6.17 4.75
CA ALA A 80 13.00 7.21 5.18
C ALA A 80 11.58 6.99 4.63
N GLU A 81 11.44 6.62 3.36
CA GLU A 81 10.18 6.20 2.75
C GLU A 81 9.57 5.00 3.49
N THR A 82 10.40 3.99 3.83
CA THR A 82 9.98 2.83 4.60
C THR A 82 9.35 3.21 5.94
N LEU A 83 9.97 4.15 6.67
CA LEU A 83 9.43 4.63 7.94
C LEU A 83 8.04 5.25 7.78
N LEU A 84 7.86 6.10 6.78
CA LEU A 84 6.58 6.74 6.51
C LEU A 84 5.51 5.72 6.09
N TYR A 85 5.79 4.87 5.10
CA TYR A 85 4.83 3.84 4.67
C TYR A 85 4.44 2.90 5.81
N CYS A 86 5.41 2.43 6.60
CA CYS A 86 5.13 1.59 7.76
C CYS A 86 4.23 2.28 8.79
N ALA A 87 4.47 3.57 9.04
CA ALA A 87 3.64 4.34 9.96
C ALA A 87 2.19 4.46 9.47
N LEU A 88 2.01 4.89 8.21
CA LEU A 88 0.69 5.11 7.63
C LEU A 88 -0.10 3.81 7.49
N ILE A 89 0.52 2.75 6.96
CA ILE A 89 -0.15 1.45 6.79
C ILE A 89 -0.52 0.86 8.15
N ALA A 90 0.37 0.95 9.16
CA ALA A 90 0.04 0.49 10.51
C ALA A 90 -1.15 1.28 11.10
N TYR A 91 -1.22 2.59 10.85
CA TYR A 91 -2.36 3.38 11.27
C TYR A 91 -3.65 2.91 10.57
N ILE A 92 -3.63 2.76 9.25
CA ILE A 92 -4.77 2.31 8.44
C ILE A 92 -5.29 0.95 8.92
N ILE A 93 -4.39 -0.02 9.13
CA ILE A 93 -4.77 -1.40 9.47
C ILE A 93 -5.25 -1.55 10.91
N PHE A 94 -4.54 -0.93 11.87
CA PHE A 94 -4.79 -1.20 13.29
C PHE A 94 -5.67 -0.16 13.98
N GLU A 95 -5.80 1.05 13.42
CA GLU A 95 -6.54 2.14 14.03
C GLU A 95 -7.68 2.67 13.14
N GLY A 96 -7.59 2.48 11.83
CA GLY A 96 -8.60 2.93 10.86
C GLY A 96 -9.83 2.03 10.85
N PRO A 97 -11.00 2.58 10.46
CA PRO A 97 -12.22 1.81 10.23
C PRO A 97 -12.01 0.79 9.09
N ALA A 98 -12.83 -0.25 9.08
CA ALA A 98 -12.65 -1.38 8.15
C ALA A 98 -12.73 -0.96 6.67
N GLU A 99 -13.62 -0.06 6.35
CA GLU A 99 -13.86 0.50 5.02
C GLU A 99 -12.67 1.28 4.47
N ASP A 100 -11.85 1.85 5.35
CA ASP A 100 -10.67 2.65 4.98
C ASP A 100 -9.38 1.81 4.89
N ARG A 101 -9.43 0.50 5.19
CA ARG A 101 -8.25 -0.38 5.16
C ARG A 101 -7.90 -0.81 3.74
N ASN A 102 -7.57 0.15 2.89
CA ASN A 102 -7.24 -0.07 1.48
C ASN A 102 -6.14 0.88 0.98
N MET A 103 -5.66 0.63 -0.24
CA MET A 103 -4.59 1.43 -0.85
C MET A 103 -5.00 2.87 -1.13
N ASN A 104 -6.28 3.13 -1.38
CA ASN A 104 -6.76 4.49 -1.65
C ASN A 104 -6.53 5.40 -0.45
N THR A 105 -6.80 4.90 0.75
CA THR A 105 -6.55 5.64 2.00
C THR A 105 -5.06 5.98 2.17
N LEU A 106 -4.16 5.05 1.81
CA LEU A 106 -2.72 5.33 1.85
C LEU A 106 -2.33 6.46 0.88
N VAL A 107 -2.85 6.42 -0.36
CA VAL A 107 -2.62 7.47 -1.36
C VAL A 107 -3.16 8.82 -0.88
N ASP A 108 -4.39 8.82 -0.35
CA ASP A 108 -5.05 10.04 0.13
C ASP A 108 -4.33 10.63 1.36
N MET A 109 -3.86 9.80 2.28
CA MET A 109 -3.05 10.27 3.42
C MET A 109 -1.75 10.93 2.96
N ILE A 110 -1.00 10.32 2.03
CA ILE A 110 0.24 10.92 1.50
C ILE A 110 -0.05 12.20 0.75
N SER A 111 -1.10 12.22 -0.08
CA SER A 111 -1.49 13.42 -0.84
C SER A 111 -1.96 14.57 0.06
N GLY A 112 -2.54 14.25 1.21
CA GLY A 112 -2.95 15.22 2.23
C GLY A 112 -1.82 15.70 3.15
N MET A 113 -0.63 15.12 3.04
CA MET A 113 0.53 15.56 3.84
C MET A 113 1.20 16.76 3.19
N GLU A 114 1.22 17.86 3.94
CA GLU A 114 1.95 19.07 3.56
C GLU A 114 3.10 19.32 4.54
N VAL A 115 4.19 19.87 4.03
CA VAL A 115 5.33 20.35 4.83
C VAL A 115 5.61 21.79 4.44
N LYS A 116 5.64 22.69 5.43
CA LYS A 116 6.07 24.06 5.26
C LYS A 116 7.54 24.17 5.63
N GLU A 117 8.36 24.62 4.68
CA GLU A 117 9.81 24.72 4.88
C GLU A 117 10.20 25.79 5.90
N ASP A 118 9.37 26.84 5.98
CA ASP A 118 9.61 28.03 6.83
C ASP A 118 8.91 27.96 8.19
N ASP A 119 8.19 26.88 8.49
CA ASP A 119 7.48 26.69 9.76
C ASP A 119 7.66 25.27 10.29
N GLU A 120 8.64 25.13 11.15
CA GLU A 120 8.97 23.83 11.79
C GLU A 120 7.84 23.32 12.72
N ASN A 121 6.94 24.19 13.15
CA ASN A 121 5.82 23.83 14.02
C ASN A 121 4.54 23.51 13.24
N TYR A 122 4.57 23.65 11.91
CA TYR A 122 3.41 23.35 11.08
C TYR A 122 3.01 21.89 11.22
N LYS A 123 1.71 21.68 11.43
CA LYS A 123 1.10 20.33 11.50
C LYS A 123 0.02 20.20 10.44
N ASN A 124 0.13 19.18 9.63
CA ASN A 124 -0.90 18.77 8.70
C ASN A 124 -1.93 17.81 9.37
N ALA A 125 -2.98 17.42 8.66
CA ALA A 125 -4.03 16.56 9.19
C ALA A 125 -3.49 15.22 9.73
N VAL A 126 -2.52 14.62 9.03
CA VAL A 126 -1.90 13.35 9.43
C VAL A 126 -1.11 13.52 10.74
N ASP A 127 -0.40 14.64 10.92
CA ASP A 127 0.27 14.95 12.20
C ASP A 127 -0.72 14.93 13.36
N TYR A 128 -1.90 15.54 13.21
CA TYR A 128 -2.93 15.54 14.26
C TYR A 128 -3.48 14.13 14.54
N MET A 129 -3.64 13.30 13.50
CA MET A 129 -4.05 11.91 13.66
C MET A 129 -3.03 11.14 14.51
N PHE A 130 -1.75 11.27 14.21
CA PHE A 130 -0.67 10.61 14.98
C PHE A 130 -0.49 11.19 16.38
N ASP A 131 -0.69 12.49 16.59
CA ASP A 131 -0.71 13.10 17.93
C ASP A 131 -1.85 12.51 18.78
N GLY A 132 -3.03 12.33 18.21
CA GLY A 132 -4.16 11.69 18.85
C GLY A 132 -3.88 10.23 19.20
N LEU A 133 -3.25 9.48 18.29
CA LEU A 133 -2.85 8.11 18.53
C LEU A 133 -1.76 8.03 19.61
N ALA A 134 -0.76 8.90 19.57
CA ALA A 134 0.33 8.92 20.54
C ALA A 134 -0.13 9.19 21.98
N LYS A 135 -1.23 9.93 22.17
CA LYS A 135 -1.83 10.12 23.50
C LYS A 135 -2.46 8.83 24.04
N ARG A 136 -3.00 7.99 23.18
CA ARG A 136 -3.69 6.75 23.56
C ARG A 136 -2.75 5.54 23.59
N LYS A 137 -1.85 5.44 22.62
CA LYS A 137 -0.94 4.31 22.39
C LYS A 137 0.47 4.79 22.04
N PRO A 138 1.22 5.41 22.99
CA PRO A 138 2.50 6.09 22.69
C PRO A 138 3.60 5.17 22.16
N ASP A 139 3.52 3.88 22.45
CA ASP A 139 4.51 2.88 22.14
C ASP A 139 4.13 1.93 21.00
N CYS A 140 2.99 2.15 20.34
CA CYS A 140 2.58 1.32 19.21
C CYS A 140 3.52 1.50 18.01
N PHE A 141 3.55 0.50 17.15
CA PHE A 141 4.44 0.48 15.97
C PHE A 141 4.26 1.71 15.09
N ALA A 142 3.01 2.07 14.77
CA ALA A 142 2.69 3.24 13.93
C ALA A 142 3.33 4.53 14.46
N VAL A 143 3.12 4.84 15.75
CA VAL A 143 3.67 6.03 16.40
C VAL A 143 5.19 6.01 16.41
N LYS A 144 5.81 4.86 16.69
CA LYS A 144 7.28 4.72 16.68
C LYS A 144 7.88 4.98 15.29
N GLN A 145 7.25 4.46 14.23
CA GLN A 145 7.73 4.71 12.87
C GLN A 145 7.53 6.17 12.45
N TYR A 146 6.35 6.74 12.78
CA TYR A 146 6.05 8.14 12.45
C TYR A 146 7.01 9.12 13.15
N ARG A 147 7.28 8.93 14.43
CA ARG A 147 8.26 9.75 15.16
C ARG A 147 9.65 9.71 14.53
N LYS A 148 10.10 8.54 14.06
CA LYS A 148 11.38 8.43 13.35
C LYS A 148 11.37 9.19 12.01
N PHE A 149 10.29 9.10 11.25
CA PHE A 149 10.11 9.90 10.03
C PHE A 149 10.15 11.41 10.35
N LYS A 150 9.49 11.85 11.40
CA LYS A 150 9.46 13.27 11.81
C LYS A 150 10.79 13.83 12.33
N LEU A 151 11.82 12.98 12.50
CA LEU A 151 13.19 13.48 12.74
C LEU A 151 13.78 14.13 11.47
N SER A 152 13.26 13.83 10.30
CA SER A 152 13.58 14.57 9.09
C SER A 152 12.80 15.88 9.08
N SER A 153 13.47 16.99 8.81
CA SER A 153 12.90 18.33 8.85
C SER A 153 12.86 18.99 7.47
N GLY A 154 11.97 19.97 7.33
CA GLY A 154 11.92 20.91 6.22
C GLY A 154 12.03 20.26 4.84
N LYS A 155 13.06 20.64 4.09
CA LYS A 155 13.29 20.18 2.71
C LYS A 155 13.43 18.66 2.59
N THR A 156 14.04 18.01 3.58
CA THR A 156 14.23 16.56 3.57
C THR A 156 12.87 15.83 3.69
N ALA A 157 12.02 16.23 4.62
CA ALA A 157 10.69 15.66 4.77
C ALA A 157 9.85 15.86 3.50
N LYS A 158 9.90 17.06 2.90
CA LYS A 158 9.22 17.35 1.63
C LYS A 158 9.69 16.46 0.49
N SER A 159 11.01 16.24 0.38
CA SER A 159 11.57 15.37 -0.65
C SER A 159 11.16 13.90 -0.46
N ILE A 160 11.08 13.43 0.79
CA ILE A 160 10.58 12.07 1.10
C ILE A 160 9.10 11.95 0.68
N LEU A 161 8.26 12.95 0.98
CA LEU A 161 6.85 12.95 0.56
C LEU A 161 6.69 12.93 -0.96
N ILE A 162 7.47 13.72 -1.69
CA ILE A 162 7.47 13.73 -3.16
C ILE A 162 7.87 12.35 -3.69
N SER A 163 8.89 11.71 -3.11
CA SER A 163 9.32 10.38 -3.51
C SER A 163 8.26 9.32 -3.25
N CYS A 164 7.62 9.36 -2.07
CA CYS A 164 6.49 8.50 -1.76
C CYS A 164 5.32 8.69 -2.74
N GLY A 165 4.93 9.93 -3.01
CA GLY A 165 3.87 10.24 -3.97
C GLY A 165 4.20 9.73 -5.38
N ALA A 166 5.43 9.94 -5.84
CA ALA A 166 5.87 9.45 -7.15
C ALA A 166 5.78 7.93 -7.28
N ARG A 167 6.08 7.17 -6.22
CA ARG A 167 5.89 5.70 -6.22
C ARG A 167 4.43 5.28 -6.29
N LEU A 168 3.55 6.07 -5.71
CA LEU A 168 2.11 5.78 -5.69
C LEU A 168 1.36 6.37 -6.89
N ALA A 169 2.02 7.12 -7.79
CA ALA A 169 1.38 7.72 -8.95
C ALA A 169 0.55 6.74 -9.82
N PRO A 170 0.94 5.45 -10.00
CA PRO A 170 0.08 4.50 -10.70
C PRO A 170 -1.31 4.32 -10.05
N PHE A 171 -1.41 4.51 -8.73
CA PHE A 171 -2.68 4.41 -8.00
C PHE A 171 -3.61 5.61 -8.17
N ASP A 172 -3.18 6.66 -8.90
CA ASP A 172 -4.03 7.77 -9.29
C ASP A 172 -4.94 7.41 -10.49
N ILE A 173 -4.68 6.27 -11.16
CA ILE A 173 -5.53 5.76 -12.24
C ILE A 173 -6.87 5.32 -11.65
N PRO A 174 -8.02 5.93 -12.07
CA PRO A 174 -9.32 5.67 -11.45
C PRO A 174 -9.71 4.20 -11.44
N GLN A 175 -9.44 3.46 -12.52
CA GLN A 175 -9.75 2.04 -12.62
C GLN A 175 -8.92 1.20 -11.65
N LEU A 176 -7.65 1.58 -11.41
CA LEU A 176 -6.80 0.89 -10.44
C LEU A 176 -7.27 1.19 -9.01
N ARG A 177 -7.65 2.44 -8.71
CA ARG A 177 -8.25 2.80 -7.43
C ARG A 177 -9.51 1.98 -7.14
N GLU A 178 -10.36 1.79 -8.15
CA GLU A 178 -11.59 1.00 -8.02
C GLU A 178 -11.28 -0.45 -7.64
N ILE A 179 -10.44 -1.14 -8.41
CA ILE A 179 -10.15 -2.56 -8.15
C ILE A 179 -9.37 -2.81 -6.87
N MET A 180 -8.73 -1.79 -6.28
CA MET A 180 -7.97 -1.90 -5.02
C MET A 180 -8.73 -1.39 -3.79
N SER A 181 -10.02 -1.06 -3.94
CA SER A 181 -10.84 -0.52 -2.87
C SER A 181 -11.28 -1.57 -1.84
N TYR A 182 -11.51 -2.82 -2.27
CA TYR A 182 -11.82 -3.96 -1.42
C TYR A 182 -11.25 -5.26 -2.00
N ASP A 183 -11.47 -6.41 -1.35
CA ASP A 183 -10.89 -7.69 -1.78
C ASP A 183 -11.97 -8.70 -2.15
N GLU A 184 -11.83 -9.32 -3.33
CA GLU A 184 -12.65 -10.46 -3.81
C GLU A 184 -11.80 -11.71 -4.02
N LEU A 185 -10.46 -11.56 -4.05
CA LEU A 185 -9.59 -12.70 -4.34
C LEU A 185 -9.52 -13.68 -3.18
N GLU A 186 -9.59 -13.21 -1.91
CA GLU A 186 -9.59 -14.09 -0.72
C GLU A 186 -8.51 -15.16 -0.82
N LEU A 187 -7.24 -14.71 -0.93
CA LEU A 187 -6.09 -15.59 -1.18
C LEU A 187 -5.58 -16.31 0.08
N ASP A 188 -6.29 -16.24 1.20
CA ASP A 188 -5.95 -16.86 2.48
C ASP A 188 -6.23 -18.37 2.53
#